data_ef532d1d8f3d4c3f85e3e1ad96bed4cd
#
_entry.id   ef532d1d8f3d4c3f85e3e1ad96bed4cd
#
_cell.length_a   1.000
_cell.length_b   1.000
_cell.length_c   1.000
_cell.angle_alpha   90.00
_cell.angle_beta   90.00
_cell.angle_gamma   90.00
#
_symmetry.space_group_name_H-M   'P 1'
#
loop_
_entity.id
_entity.type
_entity.pdbx_description
1 polymer ?
#
loop_
_entity_poly.entity_id
_entity_poly.type
_entity_poly.pdbx_seq_one_letter_code
_entity_poly.pdbx_strand_id
1 'polypeptide(L)'
;YYLNIEDYNDVGMLKLYEIEREKGVPHDQLIEILKKTCRDNGRSPMQWDDTPYGGFTKGEQTWIGVNPNYLEVNVAEQETNEYSVLSFYKKMITLRKKEKVLIYGKYDYIQNQHPSIVAYTRTIEHSKALILCNFGKEPAQHTLAIHDGELVLHNYKKIDDEYLLQPY
;
A
#
# COMPACT_ATOMS: atom_id res chain seq x y z
N TYR A 1 15.17 -4.98 2.83
CA TYR A 1 16.07 -5.39 1.78
C TYR A 1 17.53 -5.45 2.16
N TYR A 2 17.86 -5.28 3.45
CA TYR A 2 19.19 -5.44 3.97
C TYR A 2 19.53 -6.92 4.10
N LEU A 3 20.72 -7.30 3.65
CA LEU A 3 21.22 -8.67 3.74
C LEU A 3 22.10 -8.90 4.95
N ASN A 4 22.68 -7.83 5.48
CA ASN A 4 23.59 -7.88 6.60
C ASN A 4 22.95 -7.27 7.84
N ILE A 5 23.26 -7.81 9.01
CA ILE A 5 22.72 -7.31 10.28
C ILE A 5 23.20 -5.88 10.59
N GLU A 6 24.37 -5.52 10.13
CA GLU A 6 25.00 -4.22 10.32
C GLU A 6 24.25 -3.07 9.63
N ASP A 7 23.40 -3.40 8.65
CA ASP A 7 22.60 -2.41 7.92
C ASP A 7 21.33 -2.00 8.71
N TYR A 8 20.99 -2.76 9.78
CA TYR A 8 19.83 -2.48 10.60
C TYR A 8 20.15 -1.54 11.76
N ASN A 9 19.21 -0.66 12.11
CA ASN A 9 19.34 0.34 13.17
C ASN A 9 18.28 0.18 14.29
N ASP A 10 17.31 -0.72 14.12
CA ASP A 10 16.31 -1.01 15.15
C ASP A 10 16.92 -1.77 16.32
N VAL A 11 17.20 -1.06 17.41
CA VAL A 11 17.83 -1.62 18.62
C VAL A 11 17.09 -2.86 19.15
N GLY A 12 15.76 -2.87 19.10
CA GLY A 12 14.95 -4.01 19.55
C GLY A 12 15.17 -5.24 18.67
N MET A 13 15.26 -5.05 17.36
CA MET A 13 15.52 -6.13 16.41
C MET A 13 16.96 -6.63 16.47
N LEU A 14 17.93 -5.73 16.66
CA LEU A 14 19.33 -6.11 16.86
C LEU A 14 19.48 -6.98 18.12
N LYS A 15 18.81 -6.59 19.21
CA LYS A 15 18.84 -7.39 20.46
C LYS A 15 18.16 -8.75 20.30
N LEU A 16 17.02 -8.80 19.60
CA LEU A 16 16.35 -10.06 19.27
C LEU A 16 17.27 -10.97 18.45
N TYR A 17 17.93 -10.42 17.44
CA TYR A 17 18.87 -11.15 16.60
C TYR A 17 20.00 -11.78 17.44
N GLU A 18 20.64 -11.02 18.32
CA GLU A 18 21.70 -11.55 19.22
C GLU A 18 21.19 -12.73 20.05
N ILE A 19 20.05 -12.56 20.76
CA ILE A 19 19.45 -13.59 21.60
C ILE A 19 19.13 -14.87 20.81
N GLU A 20 18.54 -14.74 19.66
CA GLU A 20 18.15 -15.90 18.85
C GLU A 20 19.38 -16.58 18.18
N ARG A 21 20.41 -15.80 17.84
CA ARG A 21 21.71 -16.37 17.41
C ARG A 21 22.39 -17.21 18.50
N GLU A 22 22.36 -16.75 19.75
CA GLU A 22 22.89 -17.51 20.89
C GLU A 22 22.13 -18.83 21.09
N LYS A 23 20.85 -18.89 20.78
CA LYS A 23 20.03 -20.12 20.79
C LYS A 23 20.28 -21.03 19.60
N GLY A 24 21.13 -20.63 18.65
CA GLY A 24 21.47 -21.41 17.46
C GLY A 24 20.58 -21.21 16.23
N VAL A 25 19.70 -20.19 16.24
CA VAL A 25 18.89 -19.89 15.05
C VAL A 25 19.79 -19.42 13.91
N PRO A 26 19.67 -19.96 12.70
CA PRO A 26 20.49 -19.58 11.54
C PRO A 26 20.37 -18.10 11.18
N HIS A 27 21.47 -17.48 10.75
CA HIS A 27 21.54 -16.08 10.32
C HIS A 27 20.46 -15.76 9.25
N ASP A 28 20.39 -16.55 8.18
CA ASP A 28 19.48 -16.29 7.07
C ASP A 28 18.02 -16.29 7.49
N GLN A 29 17.65 -17.17 8.43
CA GLN A 29 16.30 -17.22 8.98
C GLN A 29 15.96 -15.94 9.75
N LEU A 30 16.89 -15.43 10.53
CA LEU A 30 16.70 -14.19 11.29
C LEU A 30 16.63 -12.97 10.36
N ILE A 31 17.47 -12.91 9.34
CA ILE A 31 17.40 -11.83 8.33
C ILE A 31 16.04 -11.84 7.63
N GLU A 32 15.47 -13.00 7.28
CA GLU A 32 14.12 -13.07 6.69
C GLU A 32 13.02 -12.59 7.64
N ILE A 33 13.19 -12.77 8.94
CA ILE A 33 12.28 -12.20 9.95
C ILE A 33 12.45 -10.68 10.01
N LEU A 34 13.67 -10.17 10.07
CA LEU A 34 13.95 -8.73 10.12
C LEU A 34 13.41 -8.01 8.88
N LYS A 35 13.58 -8.56 7.69
CA LYS A 35 13.02 -8.02 6.43
C LYS A 35 11.51 -7.78 6.50
N LYS A 36 10.80 -8.58 7.28
CA LYS A 36 9.33 -8.50 7.38
C LYS A 36 8.85 -7.65 8.54
N THR A 37 9.62 -7.59 9.63
CA THR A 37 9.13 -7.05 10.91
C THR A 37 9.89 -5.85 11.44
N CYS A 38 11.09 -5.56 10.90
CA CYS A 38 11.89 -4.46 11.38
C CYS A 38 11.24 -3.10 11.10
N ARG A 39 11.25 -2.21 12.10
CA ARG A 39 10.71 -0.86 11.98
C ARG A 39 11.50 0.01 10.98
N ASP A 40 12.75 -0.34 10.69
CA ASP A 40 13.56 0.38 9.72
C ASP A 40 12.93 0.36 8.32
N ASN A 41 12.14 -0.68 7.99
CA ASN A 41 11.38 -0.76 6.74
C ASN A 41 10.40 0.43 6.56
N GLY A 42 9.87 0.97 7.65
CA GLY A 42 8.98 2.13 7.65
C GLY A 42 9.70 3.47 7.87
N ARG A 43 11.03 3.46 7.99
CA ARG A 43 11.87 4.64 8.27
C ARG A 43 12.80 4.98 7.11
N SER A 44 12.73 4.23 6.02
CA SER A 44 13.53 4.52 4.82
C SER A 44 13.23 5.94 4.32
N PRO A 45 14.23 6.65 3.80
CA PRO A 45 14.05 7.98 3.24
C PRO A 45 13.00 8.02 2.14
N MET A 46 12.27 9.13 2.04
CA MET A 46 11.32 9.34 0.95
C MET A 46 12.06 9.40 -0.38
N GLN A 47 11.57 8.67 -1.36
CA GLN A 47 12.12 8.58 -2.71
C GLN A 47 11.47 9.68 -3.57
N TRP A 48 12.13 10.84 -3.67
CA TRP A 48 11.60 11.99 -4.41
C TRP A 48 11.83 11.90 -5.92
N ASP A 49 13.02 11.40 -6.31
CA ASP A 49 13.42 11.24 -7.70
C ASP A 49 14.47 10.13 -7.86
N ASP A 50 15.01 9.96 -9.06
CA ASP A 50 16.02 8.97 -9.42
C ASP A 50 17.48 9.43 -9.16
N THR A 51 17.69 10.59 -8.56
CA THR A 51 19.02 11.07 -8.20
C THR A 51 19.58 10.36 -6.96
N PRO A 52 20.89 10.47 -6.67
CA PRO A 52 21.51 9.81 -5.53
C PRO A 52 20.73 10.01 -4.22
N TYR A 53 20.61 8.95 -3.46
CA TYR A 53 19.77 8.88 -2.23
C TYR A 53 18.28 9.16 -2.47
N GLY A 54 17.78 8.91 -3.70
CA GLY A 54 16.39 9.16 -4.04
C GLY A 54 15.98 10.64 -3.97
N GLY A 55 16.90 11.57 -4.19
CA GLY A 55 16.67 13.00 -4.02
C GLY A 55 16.39 13.45 -2.58
N PHE A 56 16.56 12.56 -1.59
CA PHE A 56 16.25 12.86 -0.19
C PHE A 56 17.28 13.82 0.45
N THR A 57 18.55 13.66 0.12
CA THR A 57 19.64 14.48 0.67
C THR A 57 20.73 14.72 -0.36
N LYS A 58 21.45 15.83 -0.20
CA LYS A 58 22.71 16.15 -0.89
C LYS A 58 23.95 15.81 -0.04
N GLY A 59 23.75 15.24 1.15
CA GLY A 59 24.82 14.80 2.02
C GLY A 59 25.46 13.48 1.56
N GLU A 60 26.44 12.99 2.30
CA GLU A 60 27.21 11.80 1.96
C GLU A 60 26.48 10.49 2.24
N GLN A 61 25.50 10.50 3.14
CA GLN A 61 24.75 9.31 3.54
C GLN A 61 23.39 9.64 4.17
N THR A 62 22.53 8.64 4.26
CA THR A 62 21.28 8.68 5.02
C THR A 62 21.39 7.83 6.28
N TRP A 63 20.62 8.15 7.32
CA TRP A 63 20.60 7.34 8.56
C TRP A 63 20.15 5.90 8.29
N ILE A 64 19.00 5.72 7.62
CA ILE A 64 18.52 4.43 7.13
C ILE A 64 18.77 4.39 5.62
N GLY A 65 19.20 3.26 5.10
CA GLY A 65 19.47 3.09 3.67
C GLY A 65 18.24 3.38 2.80
N VAL A 66 18.48 3.96 1.64
CA VAL A 66 17.43 4.17 0.63
C VAL A 66 17.13 2.84 -0.04
N ASN A 67 15.85 2.55 -0.28
CA ASN A 67 15.47 1.37 -1.05
C ASN A 67 16.00 1.50 -2.49
N PRO A 68 16.77 0.53 -3.01
CA PRO A 68 17.37 0.61 -4.34
C PRO A 68 16.37 0.75 -5.48
N ASN A 69 15.09 0.47 -5.25
CA ASN A 69 14.04 0.67 -6.26
C ASN A 69 13.70 2.15 -6.53
N TYR A 70 14.34 3.10 -5.85
CA TYR A 70 14.11 4.54 -6.06
C TYR A 70 14.37 4.99 -7.50
N LEU A 71 15.18 4.24 -8.25
CA LEU A 71 15.42 4.50 -9.66
C LEU A 71 14.16 4.35 -10.53
N GLU A 72 13.20 3.52 -10.10
CA GLU A 72 11.96 3.20 -10.83
C GLU A 72 10.71 3.68 -10.06
N VAL A 73 10.77 3.68 -8.72
CA VAL A 73 9.65 4.02 -7.87
C VAL A 73 9.98 5.25 -7.05
N ASN A 74 9.56 6.41 -7.52
CA ASN A 74 9.78 7.69 -6.86
C ASN A 74 8.63 8.67 -7.16
N VAL A 75 8.59 9.78 -6.43
CA VAL A 75 7.53 10.78 -6.56
C VAL A 75 7.50 11.40 -7.95
N ALA A 76 8.65 11.76 -8.52
CA ALA A 76 8.74 12.43 -9.81
C ALA A 76 8.14 11.55 -10.93
N GLU A 77 8.45 10.26 -10.94
CA GLU A 77 7.85 9.29 -11.88
C GLU A 77 6.34 9.18 -11.66
N GLN A 78 5.91 9.01 -10.41
CA GLN A 78 4.50 8.83 -10.11
C GLN A 78 3.64 10.08 -10.38
N GLU A 79 4.20 11.28 -10.32
CA GLU A 79 3.48 12.51 -10.67
C GLU A 79 3.16 12.61 -12.16
N THR A 80 3.99 12.03 -13.01
CA THR A 80 3.77 12.00 -14.47
C THR A 80 2.86 10.88 -14.93
N ASN A 81 2.61 9.88 -14.08
CA ASN A 81 1.82 8.70 -14.39
C ASN A 81 0.41 8.81 -13.77
N GLU A 82 -0.61 8.96 -14.59
CA GLU A 82 -2.00 9.07 -14.13
C GLU A 82 -2.56 7.81 -13.44
N TYR A 83 -1.94 6.64 -13.68
CA TYR A 83 -2.30 5.35 -13.08
C TYR A 83 -1.41 5.00 -11.88
N SER A 84 -0.54 5.89 -11.45
CA SER A 84 0.28 5.68 -10.27
C SER A 84 -0.54 5.66 -8.98
N VAL A 85 0.02 5.03 -7.94
CA VAL A 85 -0.57 5.04 -6.58
C VAL A 85 -0.74 6.47 -6.08
N LEU A 86 0.24 7.34 -6.32
CA LEU A 86 0.18 8.77 -5.92
C LEU A 86 -0.98 9.48 -6.62
N SER A 87 -1.12 9.32 -7.93
CA SER A 87 -2.20 9.93 -8.71
C SER A 87 -3.56 9.42 -8.28
N PHE A 88 -3.71 8.12 -8.04
CA PHE A 88 -4.93 7.54 -7.51
C PHE A 88 -5.27 8.09 -6.12
N TYR A 89 -4.27 8.20 -5.24
CA TYR A 89 -4.48 8.73 -3.90
C TYR A 89 -4.94 10.20 -3.91
N LYS A 90 -4.35 11.03 -4.78
CA LYS A 90 -4.78 12.42 -4.99
C LYS A 90 -6.25 12.49 -5.45
N LYS A 91 -6.65 11.64 -6.42
CA LYS A 91 -8.04 11.52 -6.90
C LYS A 91 -8.99 11.10 -5.78
N MET A 92 -8.60 10.08 -5.00
CA MET A 92 -9.40 9.56 -3.89
C MET A 92 -9.60 10.60 -2.77
N ILE A 93 -8.57 11.35 -2.38
CA ILE A 93 -8.66 12.42 -1.39
C ILE A 93 -9.59 13.53 -1.89
N THR A 94 -9.47 13.92 -3.16
CA THR A 94 -10.31 14.93 -3.79
C THR A 94 -11.79 14.50 -3.79
N LEU A 95 -12.06 13.27 -4.21
CA LEU A 95 -13.40 12.69 -4.19
C LEU A 95 -13.95 12.67 -2.75
N ARG A 96 -13.17 12.18 -1.79
CA ARG A 96 -13.60 12.15 -0.38
C ARG A 96 -13.97 13.53 0.16
N LYS A 97 -13.23 14.58 -0.20
CA LYS A 97 -13.52 15.95 0.24
C LYS A 97 -14.82 16.49 -0.39
N LYS A 98 -15.11 16.10 -1.62
CA LYS A 98 -16.30 16.53 -2.36
C LYS A 98 -17.56 15.80 -1.91
N GLU A 99 -17.48 14.50 -1.69
CA GLU A 99 -18.61 13.62 -1.43
C GLU A 99 -18.85 13.43 0.07
N LYS A 100 -19.86 14.07 0.63
CA LYS A 100 -20.22 14.00 2.06
C LYS A 100 -20.52 12.56 2.51
N VAL A 101 -21.05 11.73 1.64
CA VAL A 101 -21.33 10.31 1.93
C VAL A 101 -20.06 9.54 2.28
N LEU A 102 -18.91 9.90 1.71
CA LEU A 102 -17.64 9.26 2.01
C LEU A 102 -17.00 9.72 3.34
N ILE A 103 -17.49 10.84 3.92
CA ILE A 103 -17.00 11.38 5.19
C ILE A 103 -17.95 11.03 6.33
N TYR A 104 -19.22 11.32 6.17
CA TYR A 104 -20.23 11.26 7.23
C TYR A 104 -21.22 10.11 7.10
N GLY A 105 -21.23 9.41 5.94
CA GLY A 105 -22.15 8.30 5.72
C GLY A 105 -21.97 7.18 6.73
N LYS A 106 -23.07 6.56 7.15
CA LYS A 106 -23.06 5.36 7.98
C LYS A 106 -22.32 4.24 7.23
N TYR A 107 -21.39 3.59 7.90
CA TYR A 107 -20.68 2.42 7.39
C TYR A 107 -21.51 1.16 7.63
N ASP A 108 -21.73 0.35 6.58
CA ASP A 108 -22.33 -0.97 6.69
C ASP A 108 -21.49 -1.98 5.88
N TYR A 109 -20.88 -2.94 6.58
CA TYR A 109 -20.12 -4.02 5.95
C TYR A 109 -21.05 -4.96 5.19
N ILE A 110 -20.64 -5.38 4.00
CA ILE A 110 -21.35 -6.36 3.19
C ILE A 110 -20.59 -7.67 3.25
N GLN A 111 -21.20 -8.67 3.88
CA GLN A 111 -20.67 -10.02 3.85
C GLN A 111 -20.77 -10.56 2.42
N ASN A 112 -19.66 -10.91 1.83
CA ASN A 112 -19.58 -11.57 0.53
C ASN A 112 -18.84 -12.90 0.66
N GLN A 113 -18.98 -13.76 -0.34
CA GLN A 113 -18.44 -15.12 -0.27
C GLN A 113 -16.98 -15.21 -0.74
N HIS A 114 -16.41 -14.16 -1.29
CA HIS A 114 -15.03 -14.19 -1.79
C HIS A 114 -14.05 -13.76 -0.70
N PRO A 115 -13.07 -14.60 -0.34
CA PRO A 115 -12.19 -14.34 0.81
C PRO A 115 -11.26 -13.12 0.63
N SER A 116 -10.97 -12.73 -0.59
CA SER A 116 -10.10 -11.58 -0.87
C SER A 116 -10.84 -10.26 -1.10
N ILE A 117 -12.18 -10.29 -1.23
CA ILE A 117 -12.96 -9.09 -1.49
C ILE A 117 -13.49 -8.50 -0.18
N VAL A 118 -13.18 -7.24 0.04
CA VAL A 118 -13.83 -6.41 1.07
C VAL A 118 -14.85 -5.52 0.40
N ALA A 119 -16.11 -5.63 0.85
CA ALA A 119 -17.23 -4.87 0.33
C ALA A 119 -17.94 -4.13 1.47
N TYR A 120 -18.24 -2.86 1.28
CA TYR A 120 -19.02 -2.08 2.24
C TYR A 120 -19.74 -0.93 1.56
N THR A 121 -20.76 -0.43 2.23
CA THR A 121 -21.45 0.80 1.82
C THR A 121 -21.22 1.93 2.80
N ARG A 122 -21.34 3.14 2.28
CA ARG A 122 -21.49 4.38 3.06
C ARG A 122 -22.81 5.00 2.64
N THR A 123 -23.65 5.37 3.61
CA THR A 123 -25.00 5.91 3.34
C THR A 123 -25.27 7.15 4.19
N ILE A 124 -25.73 8.21 3.53
CA ILE A 124 -26.21 9.43 4.20
C ILE A 124 -27.41 9.97 3.41
N GLU A 125 -28.53 10.20 4.07
CA GLU A 125 -29.76 10.69 3.43
C GLU A 125 -30.15 9.85 2.20
N HIS A 126 -30.11 10.47 1.01
CA HIS A 126 -30.41 9.83 -0.27
C HIS A 126 -29.17 9.38 -1.05
N SER A 127 -27.99 9.60 -0.49
CA SER A 127 -26.72 9.25 -1.15
C SER A 127 -26.16 7.94 -0.58
N LYS A 128 -25.74 7.05 -1.47
CA LYS A 128 -25.13 5.78 -1.11
C LYS A 128 -23.89 5.54 -1.99
N ALA A 129 -22.78 5.19 -1.38
CA ALA A 129 -21.57 4.75 -2.05
C ALA A 129 -21.32 3.27 -1.73
N LEU A 130 -21.05 2.47 -2.75
CA LEU A 130 -20.55 1.09 -2.63
C LEU A 130 -19.05 1.12 -2.88
N ILE A 131 -18.30 0.47 -1.99
CA ILE A 131 -16.85 0.32 -2.08
C ILE A 131 -16.52 -1.16 -2.16
N LEU A 132 -15.75 -1.53 -3.20
CA LEU A 132 -15.30 -2.88 -3.46
C LEU A 132 -13.77 -2.87 -3.57
N CYS A 133 -13.10 -3.72 -2.81
CA CYS A 133 -11.64 -3.83 -2.81
C CYS A 133 -11.24 -5.31 -2.90
N ASN A 134 -10.37 -5.66 -3.85
CA ASN A 134 -9.74 -6.96 -3.90
C ASN A 134 -8.35 -6.88 -3.23
N PHE A 135 -8.17 -7.57 -2.12
CA PHE A 135 -6.89 -7.70 -1.40
C PHE A 135 -6.11 -8.97 -1.79
N GLY A 136 -6.60 -9.70 -2.79
CA GLY A 136 -5.94 -10.87 -3.32
C GLY A 136 -4.89 -10.55 -4.37
N LYS A 137 -4.09 -11.54 -4.72
CA LYS A 137 -3.09 -11.47 -5.80
C LYS A 137 -3.65 -11.87 -7.16
N GLU A 138 -4.86 -12.42 -7.18
CA GLU A 138 -5.56 -12.89 -8.37
C GLU A 138 -6.83 -12.07 -8.61
N PRO A 139 -7.30 -11.98 -9.85
CA PRO A 139 -8.60 -11.38 -10.15
C PRO A 139 -9.71 -12.08 -9.36
N ALA A 140 -10.65 -11.32 -8.84
CA ALA A 140 -11.73 -11.83 -8.01
C ALA A 140 -13.09 -11.31 -8.48
N GLN A 141 -14.03 -12.23 -8.67
CA GLN A 141 -15.38 -11.88 -9.11
C GLN A 141 -16.30 -11.67 -7.91
N HIS A 142 -17.03 -10.57 -7.89
CA HIS A 142 -18.08 -10.35 -6.92
C HIS A 142 -19.47 -10.66 -7.51
N THR A 143 -20.41 -10.99 -6.63
CA THR A 143 -21.80 -11.33 -6.99
C THR A 143 -22.80 -10.26 -6.56
N LEU A 144 -22.34 -9.11 -6.12
CA LEU A 144 -23.20 -8.03 -5.67
C LEU A 144 -23.89 -7.39 -6.87
N ALA A 145 -25.22 -7.33 -6.82
CA ALA A 145 -25.99 -6.61 -7.83
C ALA A 145 -25.76 -5.10 -7.68
N ILE A 146 -25.24 -4.49 -8.73
CA ILE A 146 -25.08 -3.05 -8.83
C ILE A 146 -26.21 -2.56 -9.72
N HIS A 147 -27.20 -1.91 -9.10
CA HIS A 147 -28.34 -1.33 -9.81
C HIS A 147 -28.19 0.19 -9.80
N ASP A 148 -28.29 0.80 -10.97
CA ASP A 148 -28.36 2.27 -11.17
C ASP A 148 -27.18 3.05 -10.55
N GLY A 149 -26.02 2.39 -10.39
CA GLY A 149 -24.81 3.01 -9.86
C GLY A 149 -23.93 3.61 -10.93
N GLU A 150 -23.33 4.78 -10.65
CA GLU A 150 -22.27 5.35 -11.45
C GLU A 150 -20.91 4.93 -10.89
N LEU A 151 -20.01 4.47 -11.77
CA LEU A 151 -18.63 4.19 -11.40
C LEU A 151 -17.85 5.50 -11.24
N VAL A 152 -17.51 5.86 -10.02
CA VAL A 152 -16.92 7.15 -9.68
C VAL A 152 -15.39 7.13 -9.68
N LEU A 153 -14.80 6.04 -9.20
CA LEU A 153 -13.34 5.91 -9.09
C LEU A 153 -12.90 4.45 -9.14
N HIS A 154 -11.83 4.18 -9.87
CA HIS A 154 -11.14 2.89 -9.90
C HIS A 154 -9.63 3.08 -10.09
N ASN A 155 -8.83 2.08 -9.72
CA ASN A 155 -7.38 2.06 -9.85
C ASN A 155 -6.87 1.22 -11.03
N TYR A 156 -7.74 0.84 -11.96
CA TYR A 156 -7.40 0.04 -13.13
C TYR A 156 -7.20 0.93 -14.37
N LYS A 157 -6.36 0.48 -15.29
CA LYS A 157 -6.23 1.16 -16.60
C LYS A 157 -7.49 1.01 -17.44
N LYS A 158 -8.16 -0.13 -17.34
CA LYS A 158 -9.38 -0.45 -18.07
C LYS A 158 -10.26 -1.37 -17.22
N ILE A 159 -11.57 -1.16 -17.29
CA ILE A 159 -12.57 -2.06 -16.73
C ILE A 159 -13.28 -2.71 -17.93
N ASP A 160 -13.10 -4.02 -18.06
CA ASP A 160 -13.74 -4.83 -19.10
C ASP A 160 -14.98 -5.54 -18.57
N ASP A 161 -15.04 -5.78 -17.27
CA ASP A 161 -16.16 -6.43 -16.56
C ASP A 161 -16.32 -5.75 -15.18
N GLU A 162 -17.50 -5.20 -14.92
CA GLU A 162 -17.82 -4.52 -13.65
C GLU A 162 -17.87 -5.46 -12.44
N TYR A 163 -18.03 -6.77 -12.68
CA TYR A 163 -18.05 -7.79 -11.64
C TYR A 163 -16.67 -8.35 -11.33
N LEU A 164 -15.65 -8.04 -12.15
CA LEU A 164 -14.30 -8.55 -12.00
C LEU A 164 -13.36 -7.49 -11.41
N LEU A 165 -12.95 -7.70 -10.17
CA LEU A 165 -11.95 -6.87 -9.50
C LEU A 165 -10.56 -7.43 -9.78
N GLN A 166 -9.70 -6.63 -10.41
CA GLN A 166 -8.30 -6.99 -10.63
C GLN A 166 -7.54 -7.05 -9.30
N PRO A 167 -6.43 -7.79 -9.21
CA PRO A 167 -5.58 -7.79 -8.03
C PRO A 167 -4.98 -6.41 -7.79
N TYR A 168 -4.64 -6.18 -6.53
CA TYR A 168 -3.91 -4.98 -6.10
C TYR A 168 -2.44 -5.06 -6.51
#